data_887be53a08ab2b834b4bca358f2a439d
#
_entry.id   887be53a08ab2b834b4bca358f2a439d
#
_cell.length_a   1.000
_cell.length_b   1.000
_cell.length_c   1.000
_cell.angle_alpha   90.00
_cell.angle_beta   90.00
_cell.angle_gamma   90.00
#
_symmetry.space_group_name_H-M   'P 1'
#
loop_
_entity.id
_entity.type
_entity.pdbx_description
1 polymer ?
#
loop_
_entity_poly.entity_id
_entity_poly.type
_entity_poly.pdbx_seq_one_letter_code
_entity_poly.pdbx_strand_id
1 'polypeptide(L)'
;MPNQIDLRNRVAVVTGGAQGIGRAIAERFIASGARVALWDRDIALARTAAREMGSAAEAFEVDVGEPDSVNAAQKATIASQSQVDILVNNAGIAGPTAKLWEYSIEELRLTMRVNLEGPFNCCRALVPGMISRNYGRIVNIASIAGKEGNPNASAYSASKAALIGLTKSLGKELATYNIAVNAITPAVARTAILGQTTQEHIDYMVAKIPRGRTVEVEEIAALVAWAASADCSFTTGSVFDISGGRATY
;
A
#
# COMPACT_ATOMS: atom_id res chain seq x y z
N MET A 1 -6.21 15.22 26.62
CA MET A 1 -6.80 14.25 25.70
C MET A 1 -5.71 13.29 25.26
N PRO A 2 -5.95 11.99 25.09
CA PRO A 2 -4.94 11.09 24.55
C PRO A 2 -4.52 11.55 23.15
N ASN A 3 -3.24 11.37 22.82
CA ASN A 3 -2.72 11.67 21.49
C ASN A 3 -3.35 10.68 20.47
N GLN A 4 -4.03 11.19 19.44
CA GLN A 4 -4.72 10.39 18.43
C GLN A 4 -4.27 10.86 17.04
N ILE A 5 -4.07 9.92 16.12
CA ILE A 5 -3.87 10.23 14.71
C ILE A 5 -5.16 10.87 14.17
N ASP A 6 -5.04 12.09 13.65
CA ASP A 6 -6.16 12.87 13.13
C ASP A 6 -6.11 12.94 11.60
N LEU A 7 -7.11 12.33 10.96
CA LEU A 7 -7.30 12.36 9.51
C LEU A 7 -8.64 13.02 9.13
N ARG A 8 -9.25 13.79 10.03
CA ARG A 8 -10.51 14.51 9.76
C ARG A 8 -10.36 15.44 8.56
N ASN A 9 -11.41 15.48 7.74
CA ASN A 9 -11.46 16.24 6.49
C ASN A 9 -10.45 15.77 5.42
N ARG A 10 -9.85 14.59 5.57
CA ARG A 10 -8.97 13.98 4.56
C ARG A 10 -9.72 12.96 3.75
N VAL A 11 -9.38 12.88 2.47
CA VAL A 11 -9.83 11.84 1.55
C VAL A 11 -8.65 10.97 1.18
N ALA A 12 -8.79 9.68 1.44
CA ALA A 12 -7.76 8.69 1.15
C ALA A 12 -8.20 7.73 0.04
N VAL A 13 -7.31 7.44 -0.88
CA VAL A 13 -7.40 6.31 -1.80
C VAL A 13 -6.55 5.17 -1.24
N VAL A 14 -7.15 3.99 -1.13
CA VAL A 14 -6.44 2.75 -0.75
C VAL A 14 -6.61 1.74 -1.87
N THR A 15 -5.52 1.41 -2.57
CA THR A 15 -5.54 0.40 -3.63
C THR A 15 -5.47 -1.01 -3.04
N GLY A 16 -6.22 -1.97 -3.60
CA GLY A 16 -6.41 -3.29 -2.99
C GLY A 16 -7.08 -3.18 -1.61
N GLY A 17 -8.04 -2.24 -1.48
CA GLY A 17 -8.66 -1.87 -0.20
C GLY A 17 -9.76 -2.81 0.28
N ALA A 18 -10.14 -3.81 -0.51
CA ALA A 18 -11.28 -4.68 -0.20
C ALA A 18 -10.98 -5.73 0.89
N GLN A 19 -9.73 -6.11 1.08
CA GLN A 19 -9.33 -7.18 2.03
C GLN A 19 -7.92 -6.99 2.60
N GLY A 20 -7.57 -7.80 3.59
CA GLY A 20 -6.22 -7.90 4.15
C GLY A 20 -5.68 -6.57 4.68
N ILE A 21 -4.42 -6.27 4.34
CA ILE A 21 -3.72 -5.05 4.78
C ILE A 21 -4.47 -3.79 4.31
N GLY A 22 -4.91 -3.75 3.04
CA GLY A 22 -5.62 -2.60 2.49
C GLY A 22 -6.91 -2.30 3.24
N ARG A 23 -7.69 -3.34 3.57
CA ARG A 23 -8.91 -3.21 4.37
C ARG A 23 -8.61 -2.67 5.77
N ALA A 24 -7.64 -3.23 6.47
CA ALA A 24 -7.27 -2.77 7.81
C ALA A 24 -6.79 -1.31 7.81
N ILE A 25 -6.07 -0.87 6.77
CA ILE A 25 -5.68 0.53 6.58
C ILE A 25 -6.91 1.41 6.39
N ALA A 26 -7.86 1.00 5.54
CA ALA A 26 -9.09 1.75 5.30
C ALA A 26 -9.93 1.91 6.58
N GLU A 27 -10.13 0.83 7.33
CA GLU A 27 -10.84 0.85 8.62
C GLU A 27 -10.13 1.76 9.64
N ARG A 28 -8.79 1.70 9.71
CA ARG A 28 -8.00 2.58 10.59
C ARG A 28 -8.12 4.05 10.20
N PHE A 29 -8.13 4.36 8.90
CA PHE A 29 -8.29 5.72 8.40
C PHE A 29 -9.66 6.29 8.73
N ILE A 30 -10.72 5.49 8.56
CA ILE A 30 -12.09 5.87 8.94
C ILE A 30 -12.18 6.12 10.45
N ALA A 31 -11.64 5.23 11.27
CA ALA A 31 -11.56 5.41 12.72
C ALA A 31 -10.78 6.68 13.13
N SER A 32 -9.88 7.17 12.26
CA SER A 32 -9.13 8.42 12.43
C SER A 32 -9.84 9.63 11.80
N GLY A 33 -11.06 9.47 11.26
CA GLY A 33 -11.91 10.55 10.73
C GLY A 33 -11.80 10.83 9.23
N ALA A 34 -11.06 10.01 8.46
CA ALA A 34 -10.98 10.16 7.00
C ALA A 34 -12.21 9.60 6.28
N ARG A 35 -12.45 10.08 5.06
CA ARG A 35 -13.24 9.37 4.05
C ARG A 35 -12.30 8.54 3.18
N VAL A 36 -12.73 7.34 2.76
CA VAL A 36 -11.87 6.40 2.05
C VAL A 36 -12.52 5.94 0.74
N ALA A 37 -11.79 6.09 -0.36
CA ALA A 37 -12.08 5.45 -1.63
C ALA A 37 -11.30 4.13 -1.73
N LEU A 38 -12.01 3.01 -1.75
CA LEU A 38 -11.46 1.68 -1.94
C LEU A 38 -11.31 1.44 -3.45
N TRP A 39 -10.08 1.43 -3.94
CA TRP A 39 -9.77 1.10 -5.32
C TRP A 39 -9.39 -0.38 -5.39
N ASP A 40 -10.23 -1.19 -6.00
CA ASP A 40 -9.99 -2.63 -6.10
C ASP A 40 -10.44 -3.18 -7.45
N ARG A 41 -9.76 -4.19 -7.95
CA ARG A 41 -10.15 -4.89 -9.17
C ARG A 41 -11.41 -5.72 -8.96
N ASP A 42 -11.60 -6.28 -7.76
CA ASP A 42 -12.82 -6.98 -7.37
C ASP A 42 -13.83 -5.97 -6.80
N ILE A 43 -14.62 -5.37 -7.69
CA ILE A 43 -15.63 -4.37 -7.28
C ILE A 43 -16.72 -4.97 -6.39
N ALA A 44 -17.05 -6.27 -6.54
CA ALA A 44 -18.07 -6.89 -5.70
C ALA A 44 -17.59 -7.01 -4.25
N LEU A 45 -16.35 -7.45 -4.06
CA LEU A 45 -15.71 -7.50 -2.75
C LEU A 45 -15.55 -6.10 -2.16
N ALA A 46 -15.08 -5.13 -2.96
CA ALA A 46 -14.90 -3.73 -2.52
C ALA A 46 -16.21 -3.07 -2.09
N ARG A 47 -17.31 -3.29 -2.82
CA ARG A 47 -18.65 -2.80 -2.43
C ARG A 47 -19.14 -3.43 -1.13
N THR A 48 -18.84 -4.70 -0.91
CA THR A 48 -19.18 -5.37 0.35
C THR A 48 -18.39 -4.76 1.50
N ALA A 49 -17.07 -4.62 1.36
CA ALA A 49 -16.22 -3.98 2.36
C ALA A 49 -16.66 -2.54 2.66
N ALA A 50 -16.96 -1.74 1.62
CA ALA A 50 -17.43 -0.36 1.80
C ALA A 50 -18.76 -0.29 2.58
N ARG A 51 -19.72 -1.19 2.31
CA ARG A 51 -20.98 -1.25 3.08
C ARG A 51 -20.75 -1.57 4.55
N GLU A 52 -19.83 -2.49 4.84
CA GLU A 52 -19.48 -2.87 6.22
C GLU A 52 -18.77 -1.73 6.97
N MET A 53 -17.95 -0.94 6.26
CA MET A 53 -17.29 0.25 6.82
C MET A 53 -18.20 1.47 6.99
N GLY A 54 -19.36 1.47 6.35
CA GLY A 54 -20.36 2.55 6.45
C GLY A 54 -20.13 3.72 5.48
N SER A 55 -20.79 4.85 5.73
CA SER A 55 -20.87 5.98 4.80
C SER A 55 -19.54 6.72 4.54
N ALA A 56 -18.50 6.44 5.31
CA ALA A 56 -17.18 7.02 5.12
C ALA A 56 -16.35 6.28 4.05
N ALA A 57 -16.83 5.13 3.56
CA ALA A 57 -16.17 4.34 2.53
C ALA A 57 -16.96 4.29 1.23
N GLU A 58 -16.27 4.36 0.09
CA GLU A 58 -16.84 4.19 -1.25
C GLU A 58 -15.94 3.30 -2.11
N ALA A 59 -16.53 2.45 -2.94
CA ALA A 59 -15.82 1.47 -3.76
C ALA A 59 -15.77 1.87 -5.23
N PHE A 60 -14.59 1.73 -5.84
CA PHE A 60 -14.34 1.97 -7.27
C PHE A 60 -13.62 0.77 -7.88
N GLU A 61 -14.07 0.35 -9.08
CA GLU A 61 -13.40 -0.70 -9.84
C GLU A 61 -12.13 -0.15 -10.48
N VAL A 62 -10.97 -0.72 -10.15
CA VAL A 62 -9.67 -0.23 -10.63
C VAL A 62 -8.69 -1.37 -10.84
N ASP A 63 -8.23 -1.57 -12.07
CA ASP A 63 -6.97 -2.26 -12.33
C ASP A 63 -5.84 -1.22 -12.32
N VAL A 64 -5.01 -1.26 -11.29
CA VAL A 64 -3.89 -0.30 -11.14
C VAL A 64 -2.84 -0.45 -12.24
N GLY A 65 -2.72 -1.63 -12.86
CA GLY A 65 -1.84 -1.90 -14.00
C GLY A 65 -2.30 -1.25 -15.31
N GLU A 66 -3.51 -0.69 -15.35
CA GLU A 66 -4.11 -0.09 -16.54
C GLU A 66 -4.27 1.43 -16.35
N PRO A 67 -3.46 2.27 -17.04
CA PRO A 67 -3.51 3.72 -16.86
C PRO A 67 -4.90 4.34 -17.07
N ASP A 68 -5.68 3.84 -18.02
CA ASP A 68 -7.01 4.38 -18.30
C ASP A 68 -7.99 4.04 -17.18
N SER A 69 -7.89 2.85 -16.57
CA SER A 69 -8.67 2.46 -15.40
C SER A 69 -8.38 3.39 -14.22
N VAL A 70 -7.09 3.66 -13.95
CA VAL A 70 -6.66 4.58 -12.90
C VAL A 70 -7.16 6.00 -13.14
N ASN A 71 -7.06 6.51 -14.37
CA ASN A 71 -7.55 7.85 -14.75
C ASN A 71 -9.07 7.97 -14.59
N ALA A 72 -9.83 6.95 -14.98
CA ALA A 72 -11.28 6.91 -14.81
C ALA A 72 -11.66 6.92 -13.32
N ALA A 73 -11.01 6.11 -12.51
CA ALA A 73 -11.23 6.04 -11.08
C ALA A 73 -10.84 7.35 -10.36
N GLN A 74 -9.75 7.99 -10.76
CA GLN A 74 -9.34 9.30 -10.25
C GLN A 74 -10.45 10.34 -10.49
N LYS A 75 -10.99 10.42 -11.72
CA LYS A 75 -12.09 11.34 -12.04
C LYS A 75 -13.34 11.04 -11.23
N ALA A 76 -13.73 9.77 -11.12
CA ALA A 76 -14.90 9.36 -10.35
C ALA A 76 -14.73 9.65 -8.85
N THR A 77 -13.57 9.38 -8.28
CA THR A 77 -13.25 9.68 -6.89
C THR A 77 -13.31 11.19 -6.61
N ILE A 78 -12.75 12.03 -7.50
CA ILE A 78 -12.81 13.49 -7.33
C ILE A 78 -14.24 13.99 -7.48
N ALA A 79 -15.04 13.46 -8.39
CA ALA A 79 -16.44 13.85 -8.55
C ALA A 79 -17.28 13.53 -7.30
N SER A 80 -17.03 12.42 -6.64
CA SER A 80 -17.73 11.99 -5.41
C SER A 80 -17.18 12.64 -4.15
N GLN A 81 -15.83 12.69 -4.00
CA GLN A 81 -15.15 13.03 -2.76
C GLN A 81 -14.54 14.45 -2.77
N SER A 82 -14.55 15.14 -3.92
CA SER A 82 -14.00 16.47 -4.20
C SER A 82 -12.49 16.55 -4.32
N GLN A 83 -11.73 15.71 -3.61
CA GLN A 83 -10.25 15.72 -3.62
C GLN A 83 -9.67 14.37 -3.22
N VAL A 84 -8.35 14.21 -3.34
CA VAL A 84 -7.59 13.11 -2.75
C VAL A 84 -6.37 13.67 -2.04
N ASP A 85 -6.28 13.47 -0.74
CA ASP A 85 -5.19 13.97 0.12
C ASP A 85 -4.16 12.89 0.42
N ILE A 86 -4.61 11.63 0.47
CA ILE A 86 -3.80 10.48 0.85
C ILE A 86 -3.91 9.41 -0.22
N LEU A 87 -2.78 8.85 -0.64
CA LEU A 87 -2.70 7.67 -1.50
C LEU A 87 -1.95 6.56 -0.79
N VAL A 88 -2.59 5.40 -0.64
CA VAL A 88 -1.92 4.19 -0.20
C VAL A 88 -1.85 3.20 -1.37
N ASN A 89 -0.65 3.02 -1.91
CA ASN A 89 -0.36 2.01 -2.91
C ASN A 89 -0.13 0.66 -2.20
N ASN A 90 -1.23 -0.07 -1.97
CA ASN A 90 -1.21 -1.36 -1.30
C ASN A 90 -1.48 -2.53 -2.27
N ALA A 91 -2.22 -2.33 -3.36
CA ALA A 91 -2.46 -3.37 -4.34
C ALA A 91 -1.16 -4.04 -4.78
N GLY A 92 -1.15 -5.36 -4.81
CA GLY A 92 0.03 -6.13 -5.18
C GLY A 92 -0.25 -7.62 -5.24
N ILE A 93 0.60 -8.32 -5.97
CA ILE A 93 0.58 -9.79 -6.12
C ILE A 93 1.96 -10.36 -5.79
N ALA A 94 1.98 -11.56 -5.21
CA ALA A 94 3.23 -12.26 -4.90
C ALA A 94 3.90 -12.85 -6.16
N GLY A 95 3.13 -13.12 -7.21
CA GLY A 95 3.57 -13.95 -8.32
C GLY A 95 3.74 -15.42 -7.89
N PRO A 96 4.22 -16.28 -8.79
CA PRO A 96 4.45 -17.68 -8.48
C PRO A 96 5.65 -17.88 -7.56
N THR A 97 5.66 -18.99 -6.82
CA THR A 97 6.82 -19.45 -6.06
C THR A 97 7.63 -20.40 -6.92
N ALA A 98 8.71 -19.91 -7.53
CA ALA A 98 9.55 -20.67 -8.46
C ALA A 98 11.01 -20.17 -8.43
N LYS A 99 11.93 -20.98 -8.92
CA LYS A 99 13.32 -20.54 -9.17
C LYS A 99 13.33 -19.52 -10.30
N LEU A 100 14.27 -18.57 -10.26
CA LEU A 100 14.35 -17.50 -11.26
C LEU A 100 14.36 -18.03 -12.71
N TRP A 101 15.08 -19.09 -12.97
CA TRP A 101 15.19 -19.70 -14.31
C TRP A 101 13.97 -20.53 -14.73
N GLU A 102 13.00 -20.71 -13.84
CA GLU A 102 11.71 -21.38 -14.08
C GLU A 102 10.57 -20.37 -14.27
N TYR A 103 10.80 -19.07 -13.99
CA TYR A 103 9.82 -18.02 -14.20
C TYR A 103 9.55 -17.80 -15.69
N SER A 104 8.28 -17.71 -16.07
CA SER A 104 7.92 -17.18 -17.38
C SER A 104 8.10 -15.65 -17.42
N ILE A 105 8.36 -15.11 -18.60
CA ILE A 105 8.45 -13.66 -18.81
C ILE A 105 7.10 -12.99 -18.55
N GLU A 106 6.01 -13.67 -18.83
CA GLU A 106 4.63 -13.20 -18.60
C GLU A 106 4.34 -13.01 -17.12
N GLU A 107 4.77 -13.94 -16.27
CA GLU A 107 4.63 -13.86 -14.81
C GLU A 107 5.47 -12.72 -14.22
N LEU A 108 6.70 -12.54 -14.71
CA LEU A 108 7.54 -11.39 -14.35
C LEU A 108 6.83 -10.09 -14.73
N ARG A 109 6.38 -9.96 -15.99
CA ARG A 109 5.70 -8.76 -16.49
C ARG A 109 4.44 -8.44 -15.70
N LEU A 110 3.61 -9.45 -15.41
CA LEU A 110 2.40 -9.27 -14.60
C LEU A 110 2.73 -8.76 -13.19
N THR A 111 3.76 -9.34 -12.55
CA THR A 111 4.19 -8.92 -11.22
C THR A 111 4.70 -7.48 -11.23
N MET A 112 5.51 -7.09 -12.21
CA MET A 112 6.01 -5.72 -12.36
C MET A 112 4.87 -4.75 -12.67
N ARG A 113 3.95 -5.11 -13.55
CA ARG A 113 2.79 -4.30 -13.91
C ARG A 113 1.95 -3.94 -12.70
N VAL A 114 1.62 -4.91 -11.85
CA VAL A 114 0.78 -4.64 -10.68
C VAL A 114 1.57 -3.93 -9.58
N ASN A 115 2.78 -4.43 -9.24
CA ASN A 115 3.51 -4.00 -8.04
C ASN A 115 4.33 -2.73 -8.23
N LEU A 116 4.67 -2.34 -9.47
CA LEU A 116 5.49 -1.16 -9.77
C LEU A 116 4.76 -0.17 -10.68
N GLU A 117 4.28 -0.62 -11.86
CA GLU A 117 3.58 0.28 -12.79
C GLU A 117 2.26 0.75 -12.19
N GLY A 118 1.57 -0.10 -11.39
CA GLY A 118 0.36 0.29 -10.66
C GLY A 118 0.56 1.50 -9.74
N PRO A 119 1.47 1.46 -8.76
CA PRO A 119 1.84 2.62 -7.95
C PRO A 119 2.29 3.83 -8.77
N PHE A 120 3.05 3.62 -9.84
CA PHE A 120 3.45 4.69 -10.76
C PHE A 120 2.23 5.37 -11.40
N ASN A 121 1.29 4.60 -11.94
CA ASN A 121 0.06 5.10 -12.55
C ASN A 121 -0.79 5.88 -11.55
N CYS A 122 -0.96 5.35 -10.33
CA CYS A 122 -1.70 6.03 -9.26
C CYS A 122 -1.05 7.36 -8.86
N CYS A 123 0.28 7.38 -8.68
CA CYS A 123 1.00 8.61 -8.38
C CYS A 123 0.87 9.62 -9.53
N ARG A 124 1.07 9.18 -10.78
CA ARG A 124 0.94 10.05 -11.97
C ARG A 124 -0.44 10.70 -12.07
N ALA A 125 -1.50 9.97 -11.72
CA ALA A 125 -2.87 10.48 -11.77
C ALA A 125 -3.19 11.45 -10.62
N LEU A 126 -2.69 11.21 -9.40
CA LEU A 126 -3.13 11.92 -8.19
C LEU A 126 -2.19 13.06 -7.76
N VAL A 127 -0.89 12.96 -8.02
CA VAL A 127 0.11 13.96 -7.59
C VAL A 127 -0.17 15.36 -8.12
N PRO A 128 -0.58 15.58 -9.38
CA PRO A 128 -0.89 16.95 -9.86
C PRO A 128 -1.94 17.66 -9.00
N GLY A 129 -2.97 16.95 -8.57
CA GLY A 129 -3.99 17.47 -7.65
C GLY A 129 -3.44 17.77 -6.25
N MET A 130 -2.54 16.95 -5.73
CA MET A 130 -1.86 17.20 -4.46
C MET A 130 -0.94 18.43 -4.53
N ILE A 131 -0.20 18.61 -5.62
CA ILE A 131 0.65 19.78 -5.87
C ILE A 131 -0.20 21.06 -5.88
N SER A 132 -1.31 21.07 -6.62
CA SER A 132 -2.16 22.26 -6.74
C SER A 132 -2.76 22.72 -5.40
N ARG A 133 -2.96 21.82 -4.46
CA ARG A 133 -3.45 22.10 -3.10
C ARG A 133 -2.33 22.24 -2.07
N ASN A 134 -1.07 22.01 -2.49
CA ASN A 134 0.11 21.98 -1.62
C ASN A 134 -0.08 21.04 -0.40
N TYR A 135 -0.70 19.88 -0.61
CA TYR A 135 -0.89 18.86 0.42
C TYR A 135 -1.00 17.46 -0.19
N GLY A 136 -0.24 16.52 0.36
CA GLY A 136 -0.34 15.11 -0.01
C GLY A 136 0.41 14.19 0.95
N ARG A 137 -0.08 12.97 1.12
CA ARG A 137 0.62 11.87 1.82
C ARG A 137 0.51 10.62 0.95
N ILE A 138 1.65 10.10 0.54
CA ILE A 138 1.74 8.89 -0.29
C ILE A 138 2.47 7.83 0.51
N VAL A 139 1.82 6.69 0.70
CA VAL A 139 2.41 5.54 1.42
C VAL A 139 2.42 4.32 0.50
N ASN A 140 3.60 3.84 0.19
CA ASN A 140 3.81 2.67 -0.66
C ASN A 140 4.03 1.42 0.21
N ILE A 141 3.15 0.43 0.10
CA ILE A 141 3.32 -0.85 0.80
C ILE A 141 4.30 -1.71 -0.01
N ALA A 142 5.57 -1.61 0.39
CA ALA A 142 6.64 -2.43 -0.16
C ALA A 142 6.67 -3.82 0.52
N SER A 143 7.83 -4.31 0.89
CA SER A 143 8.02 -5.58 1.61
C SER A 143 9.45 -5.67 2.11
N ILE A 144 9.66 -6.43 3.18
CA ILE A 144 11.00 -6.87 3.58
C ILE A 144 11.73 -7.60 2.43
N ALA A 145 10.98 -8.29 1.55
CA ALA A 145 11.54 -8.94 0.37
C ALA A 145 12.18 -7.95 -0.62
N GLY A 146 11.75 -6.69 -0.64
CA GLY A 146 12.37 -5.63 -1.43
C GLY A 146 13.70 -5.13 -0.86
N LYS A 147 13.99 -5.39 0.42
CA LYS A 147 15.28 -5.07 1.07
C LYS A 147 16.27 -6.23 0.98
N GLU A 148 15.81 -7.46 1.28
CA GLU A 148 16.69 -8.62 1.44
C GLU A 148 16.70 -9.56 0.23
N GLY A 149 15.62 -9.54 -0.59
CA GLY A 149 15.34 -10.60 -1.56
C GLY A 149 14.82 -11.87 -0.86
N ASN A 150 13.90 -12.58 -1.52
CA ASN A 150 13.45 -13.89 -1.06
C ASN A 150 13.73 -14.95 -2.12
N PRO A 151 14.32 -16.10 -1.76
CA PRO A 151 14.42 -17.25 -2.65
C PRO A 151 13.04 -17.63 -3.20
N ASN A 152 12.99 -18.05 -4.46
CA ASN A 152 11.77 -18.46 -5.17
C ASN A 152 10.71 -17.35 -5.36
N ALA A 153 11.07 -16.08 -5.13
CA ALA A 153 10.18 -14.92 -5.27
C ALA A 153 10.92 -13.73 -5.91
N SER A 154 11.75 -13.99 -6.93
CA SER A 154 12.64 -13.00 -7.53
C SER A 154 11.88 -11.83 -8.18
N ALA A 155 10.79 -12.10 -8.91
CA ALA A 155 9.97 -11.06 -9.52
C ALA A 155 9.31 -10.16 -8.46
N TYR A 156 8.77 -10.76 -7.40
CA TYR A 156 8.20 -10.02 -6.27
C TYR A 156 9.24 -9.15 -5.58
N SER A 157 10.39 -9.74 -5.22
CA SER A 157 11.47 -9.02 -4.55
C SER A 157 11.99 -7.85 -5.38
N ALA A 158 12.20 -8.06 -6.68
CA ALA A 158 12.62 -7.01 -7.61
C ALA A 158 11.57 -5.89 -7.72
N SER A 159 10.28 -6.24 -7.83
CA SER A 159 9.19 -5.24 -7.90
C SER A 159 9.09 -4.39 -6.63
N LYS A 160 9.24 -5.00 -5.45
CA LYS A 160 9.19 -4.29 -4.16
C LYS A 160 10.46 -3.46 -3.90
N ALA A 161 11.63 -3.89 -4.38
CA ALA A 161 12.85 -3.08 -4.38
C ALA A 161 12.72 -1.87 -5.31
N ALA A 162 12.16 -2.05 -6.50
CA ALA A 162 11.88 -0.96 -7.44
C ALA A 162 10.89 0.06 -6.85
N LEU A 163 9.85 -0.39 -6.14
CA LEU A 163 8.90 0.50 -5.44
C LEU A 163 9.58 1.34 -4.35
N ILE A 164 10.57 0.78 -3.64
CA ILE A 164 11.41 1.53 -2.69
C ILE A 164 12.20 2.61 -3.43
N GLY A 165 12.78 2.30 -4.60
CA GLY A 165 13.48 3.27 -5.45
C GLY A 165 12.56 4.40 -5.92
N LEU A 166 11.36 4.06 -6.42
CA LEU A 166 10.32 5.02 -6.82
C LEU A 166 9.94 5.95 -5.66
N THR A 167 9.76 5.40 -4.46
CA THR A 167 9.44 6.18 -3.25
C THR A 167 10.49 7.25 -2.97
N LYS A 168 11.77 6.88 -3.03
CA LYS A 168 12.89 7.80 -2.78
C LYS A 168 12.99 8.90 -3.82
N SER A 169 12.78 8.58 -5.10
CA SER A 169 12.80 9.55 -6.19
C SER A 169 11.66 10.55 -6.05
N LEU A 170 10.43 10.05 -5.95
CA LEU A 170 9.23 10.89 -5.85
C LEU A 170 9.23 11.74 -4.57
N GLY A 171 9.74 11.20 -3.45
CA GLY A 171 9.89 11.95 -2.21
C GLY A 171 10.82 13.17 -2.34
N LYS A 172 11.90 13.04 -3.13
CA LYS A 172 12.81 14.17 -3.42
C LYS A 172 12.19 15.16 -4.40
N GLU A 173 11.50 14.69 -5.43
CA GLU A 173 10.82 15.55 -6.42
C GLU A 173 9.74 16.43 -5.79
N LEU A 174 9.08 15.92 -4.75
CA LEU A 174 7.99 16.61 -4.06
C LEU A 174 8.41 17.34 -2.76
N ALA A 175 9.70 17.34 -2.43
CA ALA A 175 10.20 17.85 -1.14
C ALA A 175 9.96 19.37 -0.92
N THR A 176 9.73 20.14 -1.99
CA THR A 176 9.41 21.58 -1.91
C THR A 176 7.93 21.87 -1.62
N TYR A 177 7.09 20.83 -1.67
CA TYR A 177 5.66 20.91 -1.36
C TYR A 177 5.39 20.28 0.00
N ASN A 178 4.23 20.56 0.60
CA ASN A 178 3.76 19.84 1.78
C ASN A 178 3.24 18.44 1.38
N ILE A 179 4.09 17.68 0.67
CA ILE A 179 3.79 16.31 0.20
C ILE A 179 4.91 15.39 0.69
N ALA A 180 4.52 14.36 1.44
CA ALA A 180 5.45 13.33 1.90
C ALA A 180 5.16 11.99 1.19
N VAL A 181 6.22 11.31 0.76
CA VAL A 181 6.16 10.02 0.08
C VAL A 181 7.06 9.04 0.82
N ASN A 182 6.47 8.01 1.42
CA ASN A 182 7.21 7.04 2.22
C ASN A 182 6.81 5.60 1.86
N ALA A 183 7.70 4.65 2.15
CA ALA A 183 7.44 3.22 2.01
C ALA A 183 7.36 2.54 3.37
N ILE A 184 6.53 1.52 3.46
CA ILE A 184 6.47 0.58 4.60
C ILE A 184 6.94 -0.78 4.10
N THR A 185 7.80 -1.46 4.88
CA THR A 185 8.33 -2.79 4.55
C THR A 185 7.90 -3.84 5.58
N PRO A 186 6.68 -4.39 5.43
CA PRO A 186 6.20 -5.45 6.32
C PRO A 186 6.98 -6.75 6.14
N ALA A 187 7.12 -7.52 7.23
CA ALA A 187 7.32 -8.95 7.17
C ALA A 187 6.03 -9.67 6.74
N VAL A 188 5.98 -11.00 6.86
CA VAL A 188 4.76 -11.76 6.59
C VAL A 188 3.63 -11.32 7.52
N ALA A 189 2.52 -10.86 6.93
CA ALA A 189 1.36 -10.40 7.66
C ALA A 189 0.30 -11.50 7.79
N ARG A 190 -0.40 -11.52 8.92
CA ARG A 190 -1.52 -12.41 9.14
C ARG A 190 -2.72 -11.95 8.31
N THR A 191 -2.88 -12.52 7.12
CA THR A 191 -4.00 -12.27 6.21
C THR A 191 -4.70 -13.58 5.86
N ALA A 192 -5.89 -13.51 5.26
CA ALA A 192 -6.62 -14.70 4.81
C ALA A 192 -5.80 -15.56 3.81
N ILE A 193 -4.91 -14.94 3.04
CA ILE A 193 -4.01 -15.65 2.11
C ILE A 193 -3.03 -16.55 2.86
N LEU A 194 -2.60 -16.17 4.06
CA LEU A 194 -1.71 -17.00 4.88
C LEU A 194 -2.37 -18.31 5.30
N GLY A 195 -3.71 -18.33 5.48
CA GLY A 195 -4.47 -19.53 5.76
C GLY A 195 -4.49 -20.58 4.64
N GLN A 196 -4.06 -20.21 3.44
CA GLN A 196 -3.89 -21.12 2.28
C GLN A 196 -2.46 -21.67 2.18
N THR A 197 -1.57 -21.28 3.09
CA THR A 197 -0.16 -21.66 3.12
C THR A 197 0.03 -22.82 4.13
N THR A 198 0.96 -23.74 3.84
CA THR A 198 1.27 -24.85 4.77
C THR A 198 1.87 -24.33 6.08
N GLN A 199 1.61 -25.01 7.20
CA GLN A 199 2.17 -24.64 8.50
C GLN A 199 3.71 -24.60 8.46
N GLU A 200 4.34 -25.57 7.80
CA GLU A 200 5.81 -25.61 7.62
C GLU A 200 6.36 -24.34 6.96
N HIS A 201 5.66 -23.83 5.94
CA HIS A 201 6.08 -22.60 5.28
C HIS A 201 5.86 -21.36 6.16
N ILE A 202 4.79 -21.36 6.96
CA ILE A 202 4.54 -20.29 7.95
C ILE A 202 5.67 -20.30 8.99
N ASP A 203 6.01 -21.47 9.54
CA ASP A 203 7.07 -21.62 10.53
C ASP A 203 8.43 -21.19 9.98
N TYR A 204 8.75 -21.55 8.73
CA TYR A 204 9.94 -21.07 8.03
C TYR A 204 10.00 -19.54 7.90
N MET A 205 8.87 -18.89 7.61
CA MET A 205 8.81 -17.44 7.53
C MET A 205 8.96 -16.78 8.91
N VAL A 206 8.29 -17.32 9.92
CA VAL A 206 8.31 -16.83 11.30
C VAL A 206 9.69 -16.99 11.93
N ALA A 207 10.39 -18.09 11.64
CA ALA A 207 11.75 -18.32 12.14
C ALA A 207 12.76 -17.24 11.74
N LYS A 208 12.47 -16.47 10.67
CA LYS A 208 13.30 -15.32 10.24
C LYS A 208 12.95 -14.03 10.97
N ILE A 209 11.90 -13.99 11.77
CA ILE A 209 11.41 -12.80 12.46
C ILE A 209 11.84 -12.87 13.93
N PRO A 210 12.75 -12.03 14.43
CA PRO A 210 13.19 -12.08 15.83
C PRO A 210 12.06 -11.97 16.86
N ARG A 211 10.95 -11.28 16.53
CA ARG A 211 9.75 -11.23 17.38
C ARG A 211 8.97 -12.55 17.47
N GLY A 212 9.33 -13.59 16.68
CA GLY A 212 8.76 -14.92 16.76
C GLY A 212 7.30 -15.06 16.33
N ARG A 213 6.75 -14.08 15.60
CA ARG A 213 5.37 -14.11 15.10
C ARG A 213 5.23 -13.32 13.79
N THR A 214 4.11 -13.54 13.10
CA THR A 214 3.68 -12.68 11.99
C THR A 214 3.32 -11.27 12.49
N VAL A 215 3.39 -10.27 11.62
CA VAL A 215 2.84 -8.94 11.91
C VAL A 215 1.32 -8.98 11.73
N GLU A 216 0.58 -8.34 12.63
CA GLU A 216 -0.87 -8.19 12.49
C GLU A 216 -1.17 -7.02 11.52
N VAL A 217 -2.27 -7.12 10.78
CA VAL A 217 -2.63 -6.09 9.80
C VAL A 217 -2.93 -4.74 10.46
N GLU A 218 -3.40 -4.75 11.70
CA GLU A 218 -3.66 -3.57 12.52
C GLU A 218 -2.37 -2.85 12.91
N GLU A 219 -1.26 -3.57 13.11
CA GLU A 219 0.05 -2.98 13.41
C GLU A 219 0.58 -2.24 12.17
N ILE A 220 0.39 -2.82 10.98
CA ILE A 220 0.72 -2.15 9.70
C ILE A 220 -0.16 -0.92 9.53
N ALA A 221 -1.47 -1.05 9.71
CA ALA A 221 -2.43 0.04 9.56
C ALA A 221 -2.13 1.22 10.51
N ALA A 222 -1.67 0.96 11.73
CA ALA A 222 -1.27 1.99 12.68
C ALA A 222 -0.06 2.80 12.18
N LEU A 223 0.97 2.13 11.66
CA LEU A 223 2.15 2.79 11.10
C LEU A 223 1.80 3.58 9.82
N VAL A 224 0.95 3.01 8.96
CA VAL A 224 0.47 3.69 7.75
C VAL A 224 -0.36 4.93 8.11
N ALA A 225 -1.21 4.86 9.14
CA ALA A 225 -1.99 6.00 9.59
C ALA A 225 -1.11 7.15 10.09
N TRP A 226 -0.04 6.85 10.84
CA TRP A 226 0.94 7.86 11.23
C TRP A 226 1.65 8.45 9.99
N ALA A 227 2.15 7.62 9.07
CA ALA A 227 2.84 8.07 7.87
C ALA A 227 1.94 8.92 6.94
N ALA A 228 0.62 8.71 7.00
CA ALA A 228 -0.41 9.45 6.26
C ALA A 228 -0.91 10.72 6.99
N SER A 229 -0.50 10.95 8.22
CA SER A 229 -0.98 12.07 9.04
C SER A 229 -0.11 13.33 8.89
N ALA A 230 -0.56 14.41 9.52
CA ALA A 230 0.23 15.64 9.63
C ALA A 230 1.47 15.47 10.54
N ASP A 231 1.47 14.49 11.45
CA ASP A 231 2.61 14.22 12.34
C ASP A 231 3.84 13.72 11.57
N CYS A 232 3.64 13.14 10.38
CA CYS A 232 4.71 12.77 9.45
C CYS A 232 4.97 13.87 8.41
N SER A 233 5.21 15.11 8.87
CA SER A 233 5.35 16.27 7.98
C SER A 233 6.77 16.50 7.47
N PHE A 234 7.79 16.04 8.20
CA PHE A 234 9.20 16.28 7.87
C PHE A 234 9.91 15.06 7.27
N THR A 235 9.23 13.92 7.19
CA THR A 235 9.80 12.67 6.70
C THR A 235 9.27 12.33 5.31
N THR A 236 10.16 12.34 4.32
CA THR A 236 9.85 11.95 2.93
C THR A 236 11.00 11.13 2.33
N GLY A 237 10.70 10.23 1.40
CA GLY A 237 11.66 9.31 0.79
C GLY A 237 12.15 8.20 1.74
N SER A 238 11.54 8.05 2.91
CA SER A 238 11.94 7.09 3.94
C SER A 238 11.32 5.72 3.73
N VAL A 239 11.99 4.72 4.30
CA VAL A 239 11.54 3.33 4.32
C VAL A 239 11.38 2.90 5.77
N PHE A 240 10.14 2.80 6.22
CA PHE A 240 9.81 2.38 7.58
C PHE A 240 9.67 0.86 7.65
N ASP A 241 10.52 0.26 8.47
CA ASP A 241 10.51 -1.17 8.68
C ASP A 241 9.45 -1.58 9.70
N ILE A 242 8.69 -2.63 9.37
CA ILE A 242 7.79 -3.32 10.29
C ILE A 242 7.96 -4.84 10.15
N SER A 243 9.23 -5.28 10.21
CA SER A 243 9.62 -6.67 10.01
C SER A 243 9.86 -7.44 11.31
N GLY A 244 9.61 -6.83 12.46
CA GLY A 244 9.82 -7.47 13.76
C GLY A 244 11.29 -7.72 14.08
N GLY A 245 12.19 -6.86 13.57
CA GLY A 245 13.64 -6.95 13.77
C GLY A 245 14.37 -7.78 12.71
N ARG A 246 13.68 -8.24 11.66
CA ARG A 246 14.30 -9.04 10.59
C ARG A 246 15.28 -8.20 9.76
N ALA A 247 14.92 -6.97 9.42
CA ALA A 247 15.83 -6.01 8.80
C ALA A 247 16.12 -4.84 9.75
N THR A 248 17.35 -4.30 9.70
CA THR A 248 17.83 -3.24 10.58
C THR A 248 18.40 -2.04 9.81
N TYR A 249 18.18 -1.96 8.49
CA TYR A 249 18.68 -0.87 7.61
C TYR A 249 17.60 -0.36 6.68
#